data_f42334a0c6649979dafe698769248308
#
_entry.id   f42334a0c6649979dafe698769248308
#
_cell.length_a   1.000
_cell.length_b   1.000
_cell.length_c   1.000
_cell.angle_alpha   90.00
_cell.angle_beta   90.00
_cell.angle_gamma   90.00
#
_symmetry.space_group_name_H-M   'P 1'
#
loop_
_entity.id
_entity.type
_entity.pdbx_description
1 polymer ?
#
loop_
_entity_poly.entity_id
_entity_poly.type
_entity_poly.pdbx_seq_one_letter_code
_entity_poly.pdbx_strand_id
1 'polypeptide(L)'
;MYFYIIIDMANISANKIKFIRSLSQKKFRDEYRLFVAEGEKMVSEALASGYKVEEIYRADEIGKETMSRISNLSSPSPVLAVIRKQDADQSEFLKNITPSSEGLYLALDGVKDPGNLGTIIRLADWFGIEAIFASPGTVEVYNPKVVQSTMGAIFRKQVIYTDLPDLCRKFLSAGLPVYGTFLDGKNMYDSLRQDQKHGLIVMGSESFGISDELRGVIDHKLYIPPYPADSVTSESLNVAIATAIICAEFRRQ
;
A
#
# COMPACT_ATOMS: atom_id res chain seq x y z
N MET A 1 -4.84 -26.22 -14.06
CA MET A 1 -5.98 -25.91 -14.95
C MET A 1 -7.10 -25.43 -14.02
N TYR A 2 -7.21 -24.12 -13.81
CA TYR A 2 -8.22 -23.53 -12.93
C TYR A 2 -9.52 -23.42 -13.71
N PHE A 3 -10.55 -24.11 -13.27
CA PHE A 3 -11.91 -23.92 -13.78
C PHE A 3 -12.43 -22.58 -13.25
N TYR A 4 -12.36 -21.54 -14.07
CA TYR A 4 -13.15 -20.35 -13.85
C TYR A 4 -14.59 -20.68 -14.10
N ILE A 5 -15.48 -20.41 -13.14
CA ILE A 5 -16.92 -20.41 -13.40
C ILE A 5 -17.17 -19.18 -14.27
N ILE A 6 -17.11 -19.35 -15.59
CA ILE A 6 -17.72 -18.42 -16.53
C ILE A 6 -19.23 -18.59 -16.28
N ILE A 7 -19.78 -17.65 -15.53
CA ILE A 7 -21.22 -17.60 -15.34
C ILE A 7 -21.77 -17.08 -16.67
N ASP A 8 -22.37 -17.97 -17.44
CA ASP A 8 -23.21 -17.63 -18.59
C ASP A 8 -24.39 -16.80 -18.07
N MET A 9 -24.29 -15.46 -18.11
CA MET A 9 -25.24 -14.57 -17.46
C MET A 9 -25.55 -13.34 -18.31
N ALA A 10 -26.52 -13.50 -19.18
CA ALA A 10 -27.20 -12.38 -19.85
C ALA A 10 -27.92 -11.40 -18.88
N ASN A 11 -28.01 -11.73 -17.57
CA ASN A 11 -28.63 -10.85 -16.57
C ASN A 11 -28.10 -11.11 -15.15
N ILE A 12 -27.26 -10.22 -14.64
CA ILE A 12 -26.90 -10.21 -13.22
C ILE A 12 -28.10 -9.78 -12.39
N SER A 13 -28.45 -10.56 -11.35
CA SER A 13 -29.58 -10.26 -10.47
C SER A 13 -29.37 -8.94 -9.71
N ALA A 14 -30.47 -8.24 -9.40
CA ALA A 14 -30.42 -7.01 -8.61
C ALA A 14 -29.71 -7.21 -7.25
N ASN A 15 -29.89 -8.38 -6.62
CA ASN A 15 -29.22 -8.73 -5.37
C ASN A 15 -27.70 -8.85 -5.55
N LYS A 16 -27.25 -9.41 -6.66
CA LYS A 16 -25.82 -9.54 -6.97
C LYS A 16 -25.17 -8.17 -7.23
N ILE A 17 -25.85 -7.29 -7.95
CA ILE A 17 -25.41 -5.89 -8.14
C ILE A 17 -25.26 -5.19 -6.78
N LYS A 18 -26.28 -5.30 -5.91
CA LYS A 18 -26.24 -4.73 -4.56
C LYS A 18 -25.10 -5.30 -3.73
N PHE A 19 -24.86 -6.59 -3.82
CA PHE A 19 -23.75 -7.26 -3.15
C PHE A 19 -22.39 -6.70 -3.61
N ILE A 20 -22.11 -6.66 -4.92
CA ILE A 20 -20.85 -6.14 -5.46
C ILE A 20 -20.63 -4.69 -5.03
N ARG A 21 -21.67 -3.85 -5.16
CA ARG A 21 -21.62 -2.44 -4.70
C ARG A 21 -21.32 -2.31 -3.20
N SER A 22 -21.81 -3.23 -2.38
CA SER A 22 -21.57 -3.19 -0.93
C SER A 22 -20.08 -3.33 -0.59
N LEU A 23 -19.28 -3.98 -1.42
CA LEU A 23 -17.83 -4.14 -1.25
C LEU A 23 -17.05 -2.80 -1.35
N SER A 24 -17.71 -1.70 -1.75
CA SER A 24 -17.16 -0.35 -1.59
C SER A 24 -16.96 0.05 -0.12
N GLN A 25 -17.72 -0.57 0.80
CA GLN A 25 -17.68 -0.30 2.23
C GLN A 25 -16.81 -1.33 2.97
N LYS A 26 -15.93 -0.83 3.87
CA LYS A 26 -15.02 -1.68 4.66
C LYS A 26 -15.74 -2.81 5.39
N LYS A 27 -16.89 -2.50 6.04
CA LYS A 27 -17.70 -3.47 6.77
C LYS A 27 -17.97 -4.75 5.96
N PHE A 28 -18.42 -4.58 4.73
CA PHE A 28 -18.78 -5.72 3.87
C PHE A 28 -17.55 -6.43 3.29
N ARG A 29 -16.47 -5.68 3.00
CA ARG A 29 -15.19 -6.31 2.63
C ARG A 29 -14.65 -7.21 3.73
N ASP A 30 -14.80 -6.80 4.98
CA ASP A 30 -14.36 -7.60 6.14
C ASP A 30 -15.29 -8.79 6.38
N GLU A 31 -16.61 -8.59 6.30
CA GLU A 31 -17.62 -9.64 6.48
C GLU A 31 -17.49 -10.76 5.45
N TYR A 32 -17.39 -10.39 4.16
CA TYR A 32 -17.32 -11.38 3.07
C TYR A 32 -15.90 -11.80 2.71
N ARG A 33 -14.89 -11.14 3.27
CA ARG A 33 -13.46 -11.34 2.94
C ARG A 33 -13.18 -11.15 1.45
N LEU A 34 -13.85 -10.17 0.82
CA LEU A 34 -13.78 -9.89 -0.61
C LEU A 34 -13.49 -8.39 -0.85
N PHE A 35 -12.89 -8.10 -1.98
CA PHE A 35 -12.74 -6.75 -2.52
C PHE A 35 -12.89 -6.75 -4.04
N VAL A 36 -12.98 -5.56 -4.63
CA VAL A 36 -13.16 -5.35 -6.07
C VAL A 36 -11.89 -4.75 -6.66
N ALA A 37 -11.48 -5.27 -7.82
CA ALA A 37 -10.46 -4.67 -8.68
C ALA A 37 -11.06 -4.41 -10.07
N GLU A 38 -10.79 -3.23 -10.63
CA GLU A 38 -11.36 -2.78 -11.89
C GLU A 38 -10.26 -2.42 -12.89
N GLY A 39 -10.42 -2.86 -14.14
CA GLY A 39 -9.50 -2.60 -15.25
C GLY A 39 -8.75 -3.84 -15.72
N GLU A 40 -8.51 -3.91 -17.03
CA GLU A 40 -7.85 -5.05 -17.68
C GLU A 40 -6.51 -5.39 -17.03
N LYS A 41 -5.68 -4.35 -16.78
CA LYS A 41 -4.39 -4.54 -16.10
C LYS A 41 -4.56 -5.11 -14.70
N MET A 42 -5.47 -4.54 -13.90
CA MET A 42 -5.70 -4.98 -12.52
C MET A 42 -6.18 -6.44 -12.46
N VAL A 43 -7.12 -6.80 -13.33
CA VAL A 43 -7.66 -8.17 -13.39
C VAL A 43 -6.61 -9.15 -13.90
N SER A 44 -5.82 -8.78 -14.92
CA SER A 44 -4.71 -9.60 -15.42
C SER A 44 -3.65 -9.85 -14.34
N GLU A 45 -3.25 -8.82 -13.60
CA GLU A 45 -2.29 -8.94 -12.48
C GLU A 45 -2.85 -9.83 -11.35
N ALA A 46 -4.15 -9.70 -11.03
CA ALA A 46 -4.80 -10.55 -10.04
C ALA A 46 -4.76 -12.03 -10.46
N LEU A 47 -5.08 -12.31 -11.72
CA LEU A 47 -5.06 -13.67 -12.29
C LEU A 47 -3.64 -14.29 -12.33
N ALA A 48 -2.63 -13.45 -12.55
CA ALA A 48 -1.23 -13.88 -12.57
C ALA A 48 -0.63 -14.05 -11.16
N SER A 49 -1.32 -13.57 -10.13
CA SER A 49 -0.87 -13.60 -8.74
C SER A 49 -1.36 -14.85 -7.98
N GLY A 50 -0.98 -14.98 -6.71
CA GLY A 50 -1.53 -16.01 -5.80
C GLY A 50 -2.90 -15.65 -5.21
N TYR A 51 -3.56 -14.57 -5.65
CA TYR A 51 -4.88 -14.20 -5.16
C TYR A 51 -5.97 -15.06 -5.77
N LYS A 52 -6.97 -15.43 -4.97
CA LYS A 52 -8.14 -16.14 -5.45
C LYS A 52 -9.14 -15.17 -6.06
N VAL A 53 -9.26 -15.17 -7.40
CA VAL A 53 -10.31 -14.46 -8.12
C VAL A 53 -11.59 -15.30 -8.05
N GLU A 54 -12.63 -14.78 -7.43
CA GLU A 54 -13.91 -15.49 -7.28
C GLU A 54 -14.80 -15.34 -8.50
N GLU A 55 -14.87 -14.12 -9.06
CA GLU A 55 -15.75 -13.79 -10.18
C GLU A 55 -15.13 -12.70 -11.04
N ILE A 56 -15.40 -12.77 -12.35
CA ILE A 56 -15.02 -11.73 -13.31
C ILE A 56 -16.26 -11.30 -14.08
N TYR A 57 -16.42 -10.00 -14.26
CA TYR A 57 -17.52 -9.40 -15.01
C TYR A 57 -16.93 -8.57 -16.16
N ARG A 58 -17.48 -8.76 -17.38
CA ARG A 58 -17.09 -8.04 -18.59
C ARG A 58 -18.26 -7.24 -19.14
N ALA A 59 -18.00 -6.03 -19.59
CA ALA A 59 -19.05 -5.13 -20.09
C ALA A 59 -19.73 -5.62 -21.39
N ASP A 60 -19.05 -6.43 -22.20
CA ASP A 60 -19.59 -7.10 -23.37
C ASP A 60 -20.53 -8.27 -23.03
N GLU A 61 -20.35 -8.90 -21.85
CA GLU A 61 -21.18 -9.99 -21.37
C GLU A 61 -22.43 -9.51 -20.60
N ILE A 62 -22.25 -8.52 -19.70
CA ILE A 62 -23.31 -8.07 -18.78
C ILE A 62 -23.97 -6.75 -19.19
N GLY A 63 -23.48 -6.12 -20.24
CA GLY A 63 -23.92 -4.81 -20.72
C GLY A 63 -23.29 -3.63 -19.97
N LYS A 64 -23.07 -2.53 -20.69
CA LYS A 64 -22.44 -1.30 -20.14
C LYS A 64 -23.22 -0.68 -18.99
N GLU A 65 -24.56 -0.74 -19.04
CA GLU A 65 -25.41 -0.23 -17.97
C GLU A 65 -25.22 -1.01 -16.68
N THR A 66 -25.21 -2.33 -16.74
CA THR A 66 -24.97 -3.19 -15.58
C THR A 66 -23.56 -2.97 -15.03
N MET A 67 -22.55 -2.86 -15.91
CA MET A 67 -21.18 -2.55 -15.50
C MET A 67 -21.12 -1.21 -14.76
N SER A 68 -21.80 -0.18 -15.21
CA SER A 68 -21.84 1.12 -14.52
C SER A 68 -22.48 1.05 -13.14
N ARG A 69 -23.40 0.11 -12.92
CA ARG A 69 -24.07 -0.10 -11.64
C ARG A 69 -23.20 -0.83 -10.62
N ILE A 70 -22.25 -1.67 -11.04
CA ILE A 70 -21.34 -2.40 -10.15
C ILE A 70 -19.99 -1.71 -9.97
N SER A 71 -19.58 -0.84 -10.87
CA SER A 71 -18.31 -0.11 -10.83
C SER A 71 -18.27 0.93 -9.72
N ASN A 72 -17.09 1.13 -9.10
CA ASN A 72 -16.78 2.22 -8.18
C ASN A 72 -16.16 3.44 -8.90
N LEU A 73 -15.84 3.30 -10.19
CA LEU A 73 -15.21 4.35 -10.98
C LEU A 73 -16.27 5.28 -11.59
N SER A 74 -15.95 6.55 -11.71
CA SER A 74 -16.79 7.54 -12.44
C SER A 74 -16.93 7.19 -13.92
N SER A 75 -15.87 6.61 -14.49
CA SER A 75 -15.85 6.03 -15.83
C SER A 75 -15.61 4.53 -15.71
N PRO A 76 -16.66 3.70 -15.81
CA PRO A 76 -16.54 2.25 -15.59
C PRO A 76 -15.54 1.60 -16.55
N SER A 77 -14.73 0.71 -16.01
CA SER A 77 -13.83 -0.11 -16.79
C SER A 77 -14.58 -1.22 -17.52
N PRO A 78 -14.09 -1.73 -18.66
CA PRO A 78 -14.72 -2.86 -19.36
C PRO A 78 -14.68 -4.17 -18.59
N VAL A 79 -13.85 -4.29 -17.54
CA VAL A 79 -13.73 -5.49 -16.72
C VAL A 79 -13.61 -5.16 -15.25
N LEU A 80 -14.25 -6.01 -14.42
CA LEU A 80 -14.23 -5.95 -12.96
C LEU A 80 -14.08 -7.37 -12.40
N ALA A 81 -13.25 -7.53 -11.38
CA ALA A 81 -13.10 -8.78 -10.65
C ALA A 81 -13.47 -8.64 -9.18
N VAL A 82 -14.12 -9.66 -8.62
CA VAL A 82 -14.32 -9.87 -7.19
C VAL A 82 -13.26 -10.84 -6.71
N ILE A 83 -12.46 -10.42 -5.75
CA ILE A 83 -11.22 -11.09 -5.34
C ILE A 83 -11.26 -11.33 -3.84
N ARG A 84 -10.78 -12.49 -3.39
CA ARG A 84 -10.66 -12.82 -1.98
C ARG A 84 -9.47 -12.08 -1.36
N LYS A 85 -9.72 -11.45 -0.21
CA LYS A 85 -8.66 -10.88 0.61
C LYS A 85 -7.71 -11.99 1.05
N GLN A 86 -6.42 -11.76 0.99
CA GLN A 86 -5.46 -12.70 1.57
C GLN A 86 -5.58 -12.68 3.09
N ASP A 87 -5.73 -13.87 3.65
CA ASP A 87 -5.62 -14.12 5.08
C ASP A 87 -4.13 -14.31 5.43
N ALA A 88 -3.33 -13.30 5.18
CA ALA A 88 -2.02 -13.33 5.79
C ALA A 88 -2.27 -13.29 7.30
N ASP A 89 -1.89 -14.34 8.02
CA ASP A 89 -1.81 -14.27 9.47
C ASP A 89 -0.70 -13.26 9.80
N GLN A 90 -1.15 -12.00 9.88
CA GLN A 90 -0.25 -10.88 10.13
C GLN A 90 0.50 -11.09 11.45
N SER A 91 -0.11 -11.82 12.39
CA SER A 91 0.50 -12.14 13.68
C SER A 91 1.61 -13.19 13.54
N GLU A 92 1.42 -14.18 12.68
CA GLU A 92 2.44 -15.19 12.37
C GLU A 92 3.59 -14.58 11.56
N PHE A 93 3.29 -13.76 10.56
CA PHE A 93 4.31 -13.03 9.82
C PHE A 93 5.17 -12.16 10.76
N LEU A 94 4.53 -11.39 11.64
CA LEU A 94 5.22 -10.50 12.60
C LEU A 94 6.04 -11.25 13.66
N LYS A 95 5.63 -12.46 14.03
CA LYS A 95 6.41 -13.31 14.95
C LYS A 95 7.65 -13.88 14.27
N ASN A 96 7.52 -14.25 12.99
CA ASN A 96 8.54 -14.96 12.25
C ASN A 96 9.42 -14.04 11.39
N ILE A 97 9.09 -12.73 11.33
CA ILE A 97 9.91 -11.79 10.58
C ILE A 97 11.30 -11.70 11.22
N THR A 98 12.28 -12.20 10.49
CA THR A 98 13.69 -11.93 10.74
C THR A 98 14.11 -10.95 9.65
N PRO A 99 14.22 -9.65 9.97
CA PRO A 99 14.58 -8.68 8.95
C PRO A 99 15.93 -9.03 8.33
N SER A 100 15.99 -9.02 7.01
CA SER A 100 17.24 -9.24 6.30
C SER A 100 18.23 -8.10 6.60
N SER A 101 19.49 -8.42 6.81
CA SER A 101 20.56 -7.42 7.01
C SER A 101 20.77 -6.49 5.84
N GLU A 102 20.27 -6.86 4.65
CA GLU A 102 20.35 -6.04 3.43
C GLU A 102 18.97 -5.54 2.97
N GLY A 103 17.91 -5.95 3.69
CA GLY A 103 16.52 -5.63 3.36
C GLY A 103 16.17 -4.17 3.63
N LEU A 104 15.32 -3.59 2.80
CA LEU A 104 14.75 -2.28 2.99
C LEU A 104 13.24 -2.40 3.18
N TYR A 105 12.72 -1.78 4.22
CA TYR A 105 11.34 -1.88 4.68
C TYR A 105 10.73 -0.48 4.81
N LEU A 106 9.40 -0.38 4.69
CA LEU A 106 8.66 0.85 4.94
C LEU A 106 7.72 0.69 6.13
N ALA A 107 7.60 1.72 6.96
CA ALA A 107 6.58 1.85 7.98
C ALA A 107 5.79 3.14 7.74
N LEU A 108 4.46 3.06 7.75
CA LEU A 108 3.54 4.15 7.43
C LEU A 108 2.74 4.52 8.67
N ASP A 109 3.02 5.67 9.25
CA ASP A 109 2.36 6.16 10.44
C ASP A 109 1.19 7.09 10.09
N GLY A 110 -0.02 6.53 10.07
CA GLY A 110 -1.26 7.29 9.90
C GLY A 110 -1.46 7.90 8.51
N VAL A 111 -0.94 7.30 7.45
CA VAL A 111 -1.21 7.72 6.06
C VAL A 111 -2.68 7.50 5.74
N LYS A 112 -3.47 8.58 5.60
CA LYS A 112 -4.94 8.53 5.47
C LYS A 112 -5.45 8.63 4.04
N ASP A 113 -4.70 9.30 3.17
CA ASP A 113 -5.11 9.45 1.77
C ASP A 113 -4.93 8.14 0.99
N PRO A 114 -6.00 7.62 0.36
CA PRO A 114 -5.95 6.36 -0.38
C PRO A 114 -5.03 6.42 -1.61
N GLY A 115 -4.93 7.57 -2.26
CA GLY A 115 -4.05 7.78 -3.40
C GLY A 115 -2.60 7.69 -3.01
N ASN A 116 -2.23 8.28 -1.86
CA ASN A 116 -0.88 8.21 -1.32
C ASN A 116 -0.50 6.78 -0.96
N LEU A 117 -1.35 6.04 -0.22
CA LEU A 117 -1.07 4.65 0.09
C LEU A 117 -0.88 3.79 -1.17
N GLY A 118 -1.79 3.91 -2.15
CA GLY A 118 -1.66 3.17 -3.40
C GLY A 118 -0.39 3.51 -4.18
N THR A 119 0.01 4.78 -4.19
CA THR A 119 1.28 5.23 -4.80
C THR A 119 2.49 4.67 -4.05
N ILE A 120 2.48 4.68 -2.72
CA ILE A 120 3.56 4.11 -1.90
C ILE A 120 3.70 2.59 -2.14
N ILE A 121 2.59 1.85 -2.28
CA ILE A 121 2.62 0.42 -2.64
C ILE A 121 3.29 0.21 -4.00
N ARG A 122 3.03 1.07 -5.00
CA ARG A 122 3.72 1.02 -6.30
C ARG A 122 5.21 1.32 -6.17
N LEU A 123 5.59 2.31 -5.37
CA LEU A 123 6.99 2.64 -5.10
C LEU A 123 7.71 1.48 -4.42
N ALA A 124 7.04 0.83 -3.45
CA ALA A 124 7.58 -0.35 -2.78
C ALA A 124 7.84 -1.50 -3.74
N ASP A 125 6.95 -1.72 -4.71
CA ASP A 125 7.14 -2.70 -5.77
C ASP A 125 8.33 -2.32 -6.68
N TRP A 126 8.40 -1.05 -7.09
CA TRP A 126 9.43 -0.53 -7.99
C TRP A 126 10.84 -0.57 -7.37
N PHE A 127 10.97 -0.18 -6.11
CA PHE A 127 12.25 -0.10 -5.41
C PHE A 127 12.65 -1.37 -4.66
N GLY A 128 11.92 -2.48 -4.82
CA GLY A 128 12.26 -3.74 -4.18
C GLY A 128 12.19 -3.66 -2.65
N ILE A 129 11.18 -2.96 -2.10
CA ILE A 129 10.90 -2.93 -0.67
C ILE A 129 10.37 -4.31 -0.25
N GLU A 130 10.92 -4.89 0.80
CA GLU A 130 10.60 -6.26 1.26
C GLU A 130 9.16 -6.34 1.80
N ALA A 131 8.79 -5.42 2.69
CA ALA A 131 7.43 -5.34 3.24
C ALA A 131 7.08 -3.89 3.60
N ILE A 132 5.76 -3.62 3.64
CA ILE A 132 5.19 -2.36 4.09
C ILE A 132 4.43 -2.64 5.39
N PHE A 133 4.81 -1.94 6.45
CA PHE A 133 4.10 -1.95 7.73
C PHE A 133 3.27 -0.69 7.85
N ALA A 134 2.09 -0.79 8.45
CA ALA A 134 1.19 0.35 8.61
C ALA A 134 0.62 0.39 10.03
N SER A 135 0.54 1.58 10.61
CA SER A 135 -0.18 1.77 11.86
C SER A 135 -1.69 1.54 11.65
N PRO A 136 -2.45 1.17 12.70
CA PRO A 136 -3.91 1.00 12.60
C PRO A 136 -4.66 2.24 12.11
N GLY A 137 -4.05 3.43 12.25
CA GLY A 137 -4.58 4.69 11.75
C GLY A 137 -4.41 4.92 10.24
N THR A 138 -3.65 4.08 9.55
CA THR A 138 -3.46 4.14 8.09
C THR A 138 -4.69 3.61 7.37
N VAL A 139 -5.02 4.22 6.21
CA VAL A 139 -6.16 3.79 5.38
C VAL A 139 -6.04 2.31 5.00
N GLU A 140 -7.19 1.61 4.94
CA GLU A 140 -7.23 0.18 4.65
C GLU A 140 -6.80 -0.13 3.21
N VAL A 141 -5.89 -1.10 3.04
CA VAL A 141 -5.27 -1.45 1.75
C VAL A 141 -6.28 -1.87 0.69
N TYR A 142 -7.38 -2.55 1.07
CA TYR A 142 -8.43 -2.97 0.14
C TYR A 142 -9.51 -1.90 -0.10
N ASN A 143 -9.32 -0.67 0.37
CA ASN A 143 -10.15 0.46 -0.05
C ASN A 143 -10.13 0.58 -1.58
N PRO A 144 -11.28 0.74 -2.28
CA PRO A 144 -11.32 0.77 -3.74
C PRO A 144 -10.37 1.79 -4.39
N LYS A 145 -10.22 2.97 -3.77
CA LYS A 145 -9.28 4.00 -4.26
C LYS A 145 -7.83 3.59 -4.08
N VAL A 146 -7.49 2.91 -2.96
CA VAL A 146 -6.14 2.35 -2.77
C VAL A 146 -5.87 1.31 -3.84
N VAL A 147 -6.75 0.30 -3.95
CA VAL A 147 -6.63 -0.79 -4.93
C VAL A 147 -6.35 -0.23 -6.33
N GLN A 148 -7.18 0.73 -6.77
CA GLN A 148 -7.04 1.35 -8.09
C GLN A 148 -5.70 2.09 -8.25
N SER A 149 -5.25 2.81 -7.22
CA SER A 149 -4.01 3.60 -7.26
C SER A 149 -2.75 2.73 -7.27
N THR A 150 -2.84 1.46 -6.84
CA THR A 150 -1.69 0.54 -6.87
C THR A 150 -1.30 0.10 -8.27
N MET A 151 -2.20 0.20 -9.26
CA MET A 151 -1.99 -0.26 -10.64
C MET A 151 -1.49 -1.72 -10.73
N GLY A 152 -1.93 -2.59 -9.81
CA GLY A 152 -1.57 -4.00 -9.73
C GLY A 152 -0.48 -4.35 -8.72
N ALA A 153 0.27 -3.38 -8.17
CA ALA A 153 1.30 -3.65 -7.18
C ALA A 153 0.78 -4.30 -5.89
N ILE A 154 -0.51 -4.10 -5.56
CA ILE A 154 -1.18 -4.75 -4.43
C ILE A 154 -1.12 -6.28 -4.49
N PHE A 155 -0.99 -6.86 -5.67
CA PHE A 155 -0.91 -8.31 -5.85
C PHE A 155 0.51 -8.87 -5.66
N ARG A 156 1.52 -8.01 -5.50
CA ARG A 156 2.93 -8.37 -5.29
C ARG A 156 3.49 -7.88 -3.97
N LYS A 157 2.90 -6.84 -3.37
CA LYS A 157 3.36 -6.23 -2.12
C LYS A 157 2.33 -6.35 -1.03
N GLN A 158 2.77 -6.83 0.12
CA GLN A 158 1.92 -6.99 1.30
C GLN A 158 1.98 -5.74 2.17
N VAL A 159 0.83 -5.31 2.68
CA VAL A 159 0.71 -4.27 3.71
C VAL A 159 0.26 -4.92 5.02
N ILE A 160 1.06 -4.80 6.06
CA ILE A 160 0.88 -5.45 7.36
C ILE A 160 0.57 -4.39 8.40
N TYR A 161 -0.62 -4.46 9.00
CA TYR A 161 -1.02 -3.53 10.05
C TYR A 161 -0.52 -4.01 11.39
N THR A 162 0.25 -3.14 12.09
CA THR A 162 0.90 -3.49 13.36
C THR A 162 1.12 -2.27 14.25
N ASP A 163 1.50 -2.53 15.50
CA ASP A 163 2.11 -1.53 16.37
C ASP A 163 3.50 -1.17 15.84
N LEU A 164 3.66 0.07 15.38
CA LEU A 164 4.91 0.51 14.76
C LEU A 164 6.03 0.77 15.79
N PRO A 165 5.78 1.34 16.98
CA PRO A 165 6.79 1.42 18.04
C PRO A 165 7.42 0.08 18.40
N ASP A 166 6.61 -0.97 18.57
CA ASP A 166 7.11 -2.32 18.84
C ASP A 166 7.90 -2.90 17.67
N LEU A 167 7.45 -2.64 16.44
CA LEU A 167 8.17 -3.02 15.23
C LEU A 167 9.55 -2.35 15.19
N CYS A 168 9.62 -1.04 15.41
CA CYS A 168 10.89 -0.29 15.42
C CYS A 168 11.86 -0.87 16.45
N ARG A 169 11.39 -1.17 17.66
CA ARG A 169 12.22 -1.82 18.70
C ARG A 169 12.76 -3.18 18.25
N LYS A 170 11.98 -3.97 17.51
CA LYS A 170 12.45 -5.26 16.95
C LYS A 170 13.57 -5.06 15.93
N PHE A 171 13.44 -4.08 15.03
CA PHE A 171 14.49 -3.77 14.05
C PHE A 171 15.79 -3.35 14.75
N LEU A 172 15.71 -2.42 15.70
CA LEU A 172 16.86 -1.97 16.48
C LEU A 172 17.52 -3.13 17.26
N SER A 173 16.71 -4.01 17.87
CA SER A 173 17.22 -5.19 18.60
C SER A 173 17.90 -6.20 17.67
N ALA A 174 17.53 -6.22 16.39
CA ALA A 174 18.19 -7.01 15.35
C ALA A 174 19.44 -6.32 14.76
N GLY A 175 19.82 -5.15 15.28
CA GLY A 175 20.96 -4.36 14.78
C GLY A 175 20.68 -3.63 13.46
N LEU A 176 19.43 -3.45 13.11
CA LEU A 176 19.02 -2.77 11.87
C LEU A 176 18.59 -1.34 12.15
N PRO A 177 19.05 -0.36 11.36
CA PRO A 177 18.72 1.03 11.56
C PRO A 177 17.24 1.34 11.26
N VAL A 178 16.69 2.28 12.02
CA VAL A 178 15.34 2.82 11.84
C VAL A 178 15.44 4.30 11.49
N TYR A 179 15.07 4.62 10.27
CA TYR A 179 15.08 5.98 9.73
C TYR A 179 13.70 6.59 9.83
N GLY A 180 13.61 7.88 10.12
CA GLY A 180 12.37 8.63 10.04
C GLY A 180 12.58 9.96 9.31
N THR A 181 11.52 10.45 8.67
CA THR A 181 11.57 11.71 7.92
C THR A 181 11.06 12.87 8.77
N PHE A 182 11.91 13.85 9.02
CA PHE A 182 11.64 14.99 9.89
C PHE A 182 12.14 16.28 9.29
N LEU A 183 11.47 17.40 9.58
CA LEU A 183 11.93 18.73 9.15
C LEU A 183 13.18 19.19 9.90
N ASP A 184 13.41 18.68 11.11
CA ASP A 184 14.60 18.90 11.94
C ASP A 184 15.63 17.77 11.83
N GLY A 185 15.53 16.95 10.79
CA GLY A 185 16.47 15.87 10.50
C GLY A 185 17.78 16.35 9.87
N LYS A 186 18.71 15.42 9.70
CA LYS A 186 19.95 15.66 8.95
C LYS A 186 19.67 15.54 7.45
N ASN A 187 20.34 16.40 6.66
CA ASN A 187 20.28 16.29 5.19
C ASN A 187 20.59 14.86 4.74
N MET A 188 19.62 14.23 4.08
CA MET A 188 19.72 12.82 3.70
C MET A 188 20.86 12.57 2.70
N TYR A 189 21.16 13.52 1.83
CA TYR A 189 22.21 13.39 0.82
C TYR A 189 23.63 13.36 1.40
N ASP A 190 23.79 13.95 2.60
CA ASP A 190 25.08 13.99 3.31
C ASP A 190 25.18 12.88 4.37
N SER A 191 24.03 12.35 4.81
CA SER A 191 23.95 11.46 5.98
C SER A 191 23.89 9.98 5.63
N LEU A 192 23.42 9.62 4.41
CA LEU A 192 23.28 8.23 3.99
C LEU A 192 24.57 7.72 3.35
N ARG A 193 25.25 6.83 4.06
CA ARG A 193 26.43 6.13 3.54
C ARG A 193 26.00 4.91 2.72
N GLN A 194 26.83 4.49 1.76
CA GLN A 194 26.55 3.34 0.89
C GLN A 194 26.32 2.03 1.67
N ASP A 195 27.03 1.84 2.77
CA ASP A 195 26.96 0.67 3.64
C ASP A 195 25.74 0.66 4.60
N GLN A 196 24.94 1.73 4.61
CA GLN A 196 23.80 1.92 5.52
C GLN A 196 22.45 1.97 4.78
N LYS A 197 22.39 1.52 3.53
CA LYS A 197 21.18 1.62 2.69
C LYS A 197 20.23 0.42 2.88
N HIS A 198 20.01 0.02 4.13
CA HIS A 198 19.11 -1.05 4.57
C HIS A 198 18.37 -0.62 5.83
N GLY A 199 17.40 -1.40 6.30
CA GLY A 199 16.65 -1.13 7.52
C GLY A 199 15.21 -0.68 7.29
N LEU A 200 14.63 0.01 8.27
CA LEU A 200 13.23 0.44 8.26
C LEU A 200 13.13 1.96 8.06
N ILE A 201 12.39 2.39 7.06
CA ILE A 201 12.09 3.81 6.82
C ILE A 201 10.68 4.09 7.30
N VAL A 202 10.53 5.01 8.25
CA VAL A 202 9.25 5.47 8.79
C VAL A 202 8.83 6.75 8.07
N MET A 203 7.63 6.73 7.50
CA MET A 203 6.97 7.85 6.85
C MET A 203 5.76 8.28 7.69
N GLY A 204 5.66 9.56 7.99
CA GLY A 204 4.55 10.10 8.78
C GLY A 204 3.32 10.46 7.96
N SER A 205 2.24 10.81 8.65
CA SER A 205 1.00 11.31 8.03
C SER A 205 1.18 12.70 7.41
N GLU A 206 0.31 13.04 6.47
CA GLU A 206 0.32 14.33 5.77
C GLU A 206 0.09 15.52 6.70
N SER A 207 -0.72 15.32 7.77
CA SER A 207 -1.16 16.40 8.66
C SER A 207 -0.28 16.56 9.91
N PHE A 208 0.24 15.46 10.45
CA PHE A 208 0.92 15.45 11.75
C PHE A 208 2.36 14.94 11.69
N GLY A 209 2.79 14.45 10.52
CA GLY A 209 4.10 13.81 10.40
C GLY A 209 4.16 12.48 11.16
N ILE A 210 5.32 12.15 11.68
CA ILE A 210 5.58 10.99 12.52
C ILE A 210 5.16 11.31 13.96
N SER A 211 4.42 10.39 14.61
CA SER A 211 3.95 10.56 15.99
C SER A 211 5.11 10.65 17.00
N ASP A 212 4.86 11.33 18.13
CA ASP A 212 5.87 11.51 19.18
C ASP A 212 6.38 10.18 19.75
N GLU A 213 5.50 9.19 19.83
CA GLU A 213 5.86 7.85 20.29
C GLU A 213 6.89 7.19 19.37
N LEU A 214 6.69 7.26 18.06
CA LEU A 214 7.65 6.77 17.06
C LEU A 214 8.93 7.62 17.05
N ARG A 215 8.80 8.94 17.20
CA ARG A 215 9.95 9.85 17.26
C ARG A 215 10.96 9.44 18.35
N GLY A 216 10.47 8.87 19.46
CA GLY A 216 11.29 8.42 20.57
C GLY A 216 12.09 7.13 20.32
N VAL A 217 11.70 6.34 19.31
CA VAL A 217 12.34 5.06 18.97
C VAL A 217 13.08 5.08 17.63
N ILE A 218 13.07 6.18 16.91
CA ILE A 218 13.80 6.36 15.65
C ILE A 218 15.22 6.83 15.96
N ASP A 219 16.23 6.12 15.47
CA ASP A 219 17.64 6.42 15.70
C ASP A 219 18.27 7.34 14.63
N HIS A 220 17.70 7.36 13.40
CA HIS A 220 18.19 8.22 12.33
C HIS A 220 17.10 9.16 11.80
N LYS A 221 17.24 10.46 12.04
CA LYS A 221 16.32 11.48 11.53
C LYS A 221 16.88 12.06 10.22
N LEU A 222 16.12 11.87 9.13
CA LEU A 222 16.46 12.32 7.80
C LEU A 222 15.62 13.53 7.39
N TYR A 223 16.21 14.43 6.63
CA TYR A 223 15.58 15.59 6.04
C TYR A 223 15.81 15.64 4.55
N ILE A 224 14.78 15.91 3.77
CA ILE A 224 14.86 16.19 2.33
C ILE A 224 14.96 17.71 2.19
N PRO A 225 16.14 18.29 1.87
CA PRO A 225 16.29 19.74 1.81
C PRO A 225 15.57 20.32 0.58
N PRO A 226 15.00 21.55 0.69
CA PRO A 226 14.54 22.30 -0.47
C PRO A 226 15.72 22.81 -1.29
N TYR A 227 15.44 23.38 -2.44
CA TYR A 227 16.47 24.08 -3.24
C TYR A 227 15.96 25.48 -3.64
N PRO A 228 16.79 26.52 -3.42
CA PRO A 228 17.97 26.58 -2.55
C PRO A 228 17.66 26.23 -1.09
N ALA A 229 18.66 25.77 -0.32
CA ALA A 229 18.47 25.25 1.04
C ALA A 229 17.74 26.21 2.01
N ASP A 230 17.94 27.53 1.83
CA ASP A 230 17.35 28.59 2.68
C ASP A 230 16.12 29.25 2.06
N SER A 231 15.54 28.64 1.02
CA SER A 231 14.35 29.21 0.36
C SER A 231 13.08 29.05 1.20
N VAL A 232 12.20 30.04 1.13
CA VAL A 232 10.83 29.92 1.64
C VAL A 232 10.06 29.00 0.69
N THR A 233 9.64 27.84 1.18
CA THR A 233 8.93 26.82 0.41
C THR A 233 7.62 26.42 1.09
N SER A 234 6.89 25.44 0.53
CA SER A 234 5.79 24.76 1.22
C SER A 234 6.31 24.07 2.49
N GLU A 235 5.45 23.96 3.50
CA GLU A 235 5.80 23.38 4.80
C GLU A 235 6.31 21.93 4.71
N SER A 236 5.80 21.14 3.76
CA SER A 236 6.20 19.74 3.58
C SER A 236 5.97 19.27 2.14
N LEU A 237 6.59 18.15 1.78
CA LEU A 237 6.30 17.39 0.58
C LEU A 237 5.12 16.43 0.82
N ASN A 238 4.38 16.13 -0.26
CA ASN A 238 3.44 15.00 -0.24
C ASN A 238 4.16 13.71 0.20
N VAL A 239 3.53 12.91 1.06
CA VAL A 239 4.16 11.72 1.66
C VAL A 239 4.61 10.70 0.62
N ALA A 240 3.84 10.46 -0.44
CA ALA A 240 4.23 9.53 -1.50
C ALA A 240 5.42 10.05 -2.30
N ILE A 241 5.49 11.37 -2.56
CA ILE A 241 6.64 12.01 -3.22
C ILE A 241 7.89 11.92 -2.33
N ALA A 242 7.77 12.24 -1.04
CA ALA A 242 8.87 12.09 -0.09
C ALA A 242 9.36 10.64 -0.03
N THR A 243 8.45 9.66 0.00
CA THR A 243 8.77 8.23 -0.05
C THR A 243 9.55 7.88 -1.32
N ALA A 244 9.14 8.40 -2.48
CA ALA A 244 9.85 8.15 -3.75
C ALA A 244 11.30 8.67 -3.71
N ILE A 245 11.50 9.89 -3.23
CA ILE A 245 12.83 10.53 -3.14
C ILE A 245 13.73 9.70 -2.21
N ILE A 246 13.24 9.31 -1.04
CA ILE A 246 14.01 8.54 -0.07
C ILE A 246 14.34 7.16 -0.60
N CYS A 247 13.36 6.42 -1.13
CA CYS A 247 13.60 5.11 -1.70
C CYS A 247 14.61 5.16 -2.86
N ALA A 248 14.53 6.19 -3.70
CA ALA A 248 15.48 6.40 -4.79
C ALA A 248 16.91 6.61 -4.26
N GLU A 249 17.09 7.41 -3.19
CA GLU A 249 18.40 7.62 -2.58
C GLU A 249 18.95 6.36 -1.91
N PHE A 250 18.10 5.60 -1.19
CA PHE A 250 18.49 4.31 -0.61
C PHE A 250 18.87 3.26 -1.67
N ARG A 251 18.30 3.33 -2.86
CA ARG A 251 18.58 2.40 -3.98
C ARG A 251 19.55 2.98 -5.02
N ARG A 252 20.06 4.19 -4.81
CA ARG A 252 21.08 4.79 -5.71
C ARG A 252 22.34 3.93 -5.70
N GLN A 253 22.70 3.44 -6.88
CA GLN A 253 23.91 2.65 -7.16
C GLN A 253 25.14 3.55 -7.25
#